data_4539b4e259c3e9968ac6cfb9379211f3
#
_entry.id   4539b4e259c3e9968ac6cfb9379211f3
#
_cell.length_a   1.000
_cell.length_b   1.000
_cell.length_c   1.000
_cell.angle_alpha   90.00
_cell.angle_beta   90.00
_cell.angle_gamma   90.00
#
_symmetry.space_group_name_H-M   'P 1'
#
loop_
_entity.id
_entity.type
_entity.pdbx_description
1 polymer ?
#
loop_
_entity_poly.entity_id
_entity_poly.type
_entity_poly.pdbx_seq_one_letter_code
_entity_poly.pdbx_strand_id
1 'polypeptide(L)'
;MKRIAVISLLAATALLGSCRFVTIKDSESSLSKGVSASETTRKADEEKIVNRYDVGEFDSVVCSGAFDINYNSGSCEVKVEATERDMEGLKVYVEDRTLHMEFTKKNLLGKKSDIDVYMRSDTLNSLEINGAAEFDSHGGLKAGKQFNLTVNGASDIEIDSLEAEFIRINTNGAADAKIAGINASELNIQVNGAADIRLAGKTVSTQIEINGAGDIDTSHLQSESFSKRVNGRVVR
;
A
#
# COMPACT_ATOMS: atom_id res chain seq x y z
N MET A 1 -12.75 -64.38 21.92
CA MET A 1 -13.00 -63.54 20.75
C MET A 1 -12.74 -62.09 21.14
N LYS A 2 -11.56 -61.61 20.85
CA LYS A 2 -11.09 -60.26 21.24
C LYS A 2 -11.31 -59.31 20.03
N ARG A 3 -12.11 -58.28 20.25
CA ARG A 3 -12.33 -57.22 19.25
C ARG A 3 -11.27 -56.12 19.45
N ILE A 4 -10.44 -55.92 18.47
CA ILE A 4 -9.42 -54.85 18.43
C ILE A 4 -10.11 -53.62 17.83
N ALA A 5 -10.15 -52.54 18.61
CA ALA A 5 -10.59 -51.23 18.14
C ALA A 5 -9.42 -50.51 17.44
N VAL A 6 -9.58 -50.19 16.17
CA VAL A 6 -8.60 -49.38 15.43
C VAL A 6 -8.98 -47.92 15.63
N ILE A 7 -8.13 -47.20 16.33
CA ILE A 7 -8.21 -45.74 16.49
C ILE A 7 -7.49 -45.16 15.26
N SER A 8 -8.25 -44.55 14.33
CA SER A 8 -7.68 -43.77 13.24
C SER A 8 -7.29 -42.39 13.73
N LEU A 9 -6.00 -42.16 13.82
CA LEU A 9 -5.41 -40.84 14.11
C LEU A 9 -5.46 -40.00 12.84
N LEU A 10 -6.33 -39.01 12.80
CA LEU A 10 -6.36 -37.99 11.73
C LEU A 10 -5.17 -37.03 11.97
N ALA A 11 -4.13 -37.17 11.16
CA ALA A 11 -3.06 -36.21 11.12
C ALA A 11 -3.49 -35.00 10.28
N ALA A 12 -3.71 -33.87 10.94
CA ALA A 12 -3.87 -32.58 10.27
C ALA A 12 -2.50 -32.14 9.75
N THR A 13 -2.28 -32.28 8.45
CA THR A 13 -1.10 -31.69 7.79
C THR A 13 -1.35 -30.20 7.59
N ALA A 14 -0.75 -29.38 8.44
CA ALA A 14 -0.60 -27.96 8.20
C ALA A 14 0.32 -27.79 6.97
N LEU A 15 -0.25 -27.35 5.87
CA LEU A 15 0.49 -26.90 4.70
C LEU A 15 1.10 -25.53 5.03
N LEU A 16 2.32 -25.56 5.53
CA LEU A 16 3.18 -24.39 5.57
C LEU A 16 3.59 -24.10 4.13
N GLY A 17 2.92 -23.13 3.50
CA GLY A 17 3.32 -22.56 2.22
C GLY A 17 4.68 -21.88 2.38
N SER A 18 5.75 -22.58 1.98
CA SER A 18 7.08 -21.97 1.95
C SER A 18 7.18 -21.05 0.75
N CYS A 19 7.26 -19.74 0.97
CA CYS A 19 7.66 -18.79 -0.03
C CYS A 19 9.01 -19.21 -0.63
N ARG A 20 9.02 -19.53 -1.92
CA ARG A 20 10.28 -19.76 -2.65
C ARG A 20 10.84 -18.42 -3.11
N PHE A 21 12.00 -18.12 -2.58
CA PHE A 21 12.79 -16.96 -2.94
C PHE A 21 13.57 -17.24 -4.23
N VAL A 22 13.37 -16.43 -5.25
CA VAL A 22 14.16 -16.47 -6.49
C VAL A 22 14.89 -15.15 -6.62
N THR A 23 16.19 -15.16 -6.38
CA THR A 23 17.07 -14.01 -6.64
C THR A 23 17.66 -14.15 -8.04
N ILE A 24 17.36 -13.22 -8.92
CA ILE A 24 18.01 -13.12 -10.24
C ILE A 24 19.07 -12.02 -10.12
N LYS A 25 20.34 -12.40 -10.19
CA LYS A 25 21.46 -11.46 -10.35
C LYS A 25 21.68 -11.23 -11.84
N ASP A 26 21.27 -10.09 -12.34
CA ASP A 26 21.73 -9.62 -13.64
C ASP A 26 22.95 -8.70 -13.41
N SER A 27 24.14 -9.26 -13.63
CA SER A 27 25.40 -8.53 -13.64
C SER A 27 25.80 -8.24 -15.07
N GLU A 28 25.54 -7.04 -15.57
CA GLU A 28 26.23 -6.53 -16.75
C GLU A 28 27.40 -5.66 -16.36
N SER A 29 28.60 -6.19 -16.54
CA SER A 29 29.84 -5.47 -16.39
C SER A 29 30.23 -4.80 -17.71
N SER A 30 30.20 -3.47 -17.77
CA SER A 30 30.90 -2.73 -18.81
C SER A 30 32.05 -1.95 -18.21
N LEU A 31 33.27 -2.40 -18.60
CA LEU A 31 34.54 -1.80 -18.27
C LEU A 31 34.78 -0.60 -19.18
N SER A 32 34.96 0.62 -18.65
CA SER A 32 35.68 1.67 -19.34
C SER A 32 36.56 2.45 -18.37
N LYS A 33 37.86 2.43 -18.63
CA LYS A 33 38.92 3.23 -18.00
C LYS A 33 38.80 4.69 -18.40
N GLY A 34 38.92 5.59 -17.45
CA GLY A 34 39.18 7.02 -17.71
C GLY A 34 39.45 7.77 -16.42
N VAL A 35 40.73 8.03 -16.13
CA VAL A 35 41.24 8.76 -14.97
C VAL A 35 40.94 10.25 -15.12
N SER A 36 40.30 10.90 -14.13
CA SER A 36 40.68 12.25 -13.71
C SER A 36 40.10 12.54 -12.33
N ALA A 37 40.96 12.94 -11.42
CA ALA A 37 40.66 13.31 -10.05
C ALA A 37 39.92 14.66 -9.98
N SER A 38 38.74 14.69 -9.40
CA SER A 38 38.26 15.82 -8.63
C SER A 38 37.40 15.23 -7.51
N GLU A 39 37.87 15.37 -6.29
CA GLU A 39 37.13 15.01 -5.08
C GLU A 39 35.88 15.88 -4.95
N THR A 40 34.82 15.40 -5.48
CA THR A 40 33.46 15.76 -5.02
C THR A 40 32.97 14.54 -4.32
N THR A 41 32.74 14.62 -3.01
CA THR A 41 32.16 13.58 -2.20
C THR A 41 30.75 13.28 -2.74
N ARG A 42 30.66 12.49 -3.82
CA ARG A 42 29.40 11.89 -4.25
C ARG A 42 29.08 10.84 -3.19
N LYS A 43 28.03 11.10 -2.43
CA LYS A 43 27.33 10.06 -1.70
C LYS A 43 27.22 8.88 -2.65
N ALA A 44 27.87 7.76 -2.35
CA ALA A 44 27.68 6.55 -3.12
C ALA A 44 26.19 6.17 -2.93
N ASP A 45 25.41 6.33 -3.97
CA ASP A 45 24.08 5.74 -4.03
C ASP A 45 24.31 4.23 -3.90
N GLU A 46 23.81 3.64 -2.81
CA GLU A 46 23.89 2.19 -2.61
C GLU A 46 23.06 1.58 -3.75
N GLU A 47 23.65 0.66 -4.52
CA GLU A 47 23.01 0.01 -5.67
C GLU A 47 21.75 -0.74 -5.19
N LYS A 48 20.60 -0.50 -5.83
CA LYS A 48 19.37 -1.21 -5.56
C LYS A 48 19.38 -2.58 -6.24
N ILE A 49 18.93 -3.60 -5.54
CA ILE A 49 18.66 -4.92 -6.07
C ILE A 49 17.16 -5.13 -6.24
N VAL A 50 16.79 -6.02 -7.15
CA VAL A 50 15.39 -6.31 -7.48
C VAL A 50 15.03 -7.69 -7.00
N ASN A 51 14.01 -7.80 -6.16
CA ASN A 51 13.41 -9.07 -5.75
C ASN A 51 11.98 -9.18 -6.27
N ARG A 52 11.66 -10.33 -6.87
CA ARG A 52 10.28 -10.71 -7.20
C ARG A 52 9.81 -11.75 -6.21
N TYR A 53 8.61 -11.52 -5.69
CA TYR A 53 7.97 -12.40 -4.72
C TYR A 53 6.90 -13.22 -5.42
N ASP A 54 7.02 -14.55 -5.36
CA ASP A 54 5.96 -15.47 -5.80
C ASP A 54 4.91 -15.53 -4.67
N VAL A 55 3.97 -14.60 -4.75
CA VAL A 55 2.88 -14.46 -3.79
C VAL A 55 1.59 -15.03 -4.37
N GLY A 56 0.72 -15.58 -3.53
CA GLY A 56 -0.62 -15.97 -3.94
C GLY A 56 -1.49 -14.76 -4.33
N GLU A 57 -2.74 -15.03 -4.68
CA GLU A 57 -3.72 -13.98 -4.94
C GLU A 57 -3.96 -13.13 -3.67
N PHE A 58 -4.00 -11.83 -3.85
CA PHE A 58 -4.38 -10.88 -2.81
C PHE A 58 -5.31 -9.81 -3.36
N ASP A 59 -6.14 -9.26 -2.50
CA ASP A 59 -7.03 -8.12 -2.75
C ASP A 59 -6.99 -7.09 -1.62
N SER A 60 -6.11 -7.29 -0.67
CA SER A 60 -5.89 -6.41 0.47
C SER A 60 -4.39 -6.26 0.73
N VAL A 61 -3.97 -5.08 1.19
CA VAL A 61 -2.56 -4.75 1.43
C VAL A 61 -2.41 -4.08 2.79
N VAL A 62 -1.44 -4.53 3.57
CA VAL A 62 -1.00 -3.92 4.82
C VAL A 62 0.48 -3.60 4.73
N CYS A 63 0.80 -2.31 4.85
CA CYS A 63 2.17 -1.80 4.83
C CYS A 63 2.56 -1.33 6.23
N SER A 64 3.65 -1.87 6.78
CA SER A 64 4.18 -1.46 8.09
C SER A 64 5.64 -1.05 7.94
N GLY A 65 5.88 0.26 7.79
CA GLY A 65 7.22 0.82 7.54
C GLY A 65 7.19 2.07 6.68
N ALA A 66 8.23 2.22 5.85
CA ALA A 66 8.35 3.30 4.87
C ALA A 66 8.53 2.70 3.47
N PHE A 67 7.61 3.03 2.55
CA PHE A 67 7.52 2.44 1.22
C PHE A 67 7.07 3.46 0.19
N ASP A 68 7.63 3.35 -1.02
CA ASP A 68 7.16 4.02 -2.21
C ASP A 68 6.44 2.96 -3.09
N ILE A 69 5.11 3.03 -3.19
CA ILE A 69 4.26 1.95 -3.71
C ILE A 69 3.64 2.35 -5.03
N ASN A 70 3.94 1.61 -6.08
CA ASN A 70 3.33 1.74 -7.39
C ASN A 70 2.36 0.57 -7.62
N TYR A 71 1.07 0.88 -7.67
CA TYR A 71 0.02 -0.10 -7.90
C TYR A 71 -0.53 -0.02 -9.32
N ASN A 72 -0.78 -1.17 -9.93
CA ASN A 72 -1.50 -1.30 -11.18
C ASN A 72 -2.50 -2.46 -11.12
N SER A 73 -3.64 -2.33 -11.80
CA SER A 73 -4.58 -3.45 -11.95
C SER A 73 -4.00 -4.54 -12.86
N GLY A 74 -4.25 -5.80 -12.55
CA GLY A 74 -3.85 -6.96 -13.33
C GLY A 74 -3.53 -8.18 -12.49
N SER A 75 -3.04 -9.25 -13.11
CA SER A 75 -2.67 -10.48 -12.39
C SER A 75 -1.68 -10.21 -11.27
N CYS A 76 -1.86 -10.90 -10.14
CA CYS A 76 -1.08 -10.67 -8.93
C CYS A 76 0.43 -10.81 -9.16
N GLU A 77 1.17 -9.77 -8.85
CA GLU A 77 2.62 -9.69 -8.93
C GLU A 77 3.13 -8.73 -7.85
N VAL A 78 4.25 -9.05 -7.23
CA VAL A 78 4.96 -8.16 -6.31
C VAL A 78 6.45 -8.17 -6.65
N LYS A 79 6.96 -6.98 -6.96
CA LYS A 79 8.38 -6.71 -7.20
C LYS A 79 8.83 -5.61 -6.24
N VAL A 80 9.98 -5.79 -5.60
CA VAL A 80 10.57 -4.79 -4.71
C VAL A 80 11.98 -4.44 -5.19
N GLU A 81 12.28 -3.15 -5.22
CA GLU A 81 13.59 -2.59 -5.48
C GLU A 81 14.07 -1.85 -4.23
N ALA A 82 15.18 -2.28 -3.67
CA ALA A 82 15.78 -1.68 -2.48
C ALA A 82 17.27 -2.03 -2.38
N THR A 83 18.00 -1.36 -1.48
CA THR A 83 19.39 -1.77 -1.19
C THR A 83 19.42 -3.16 -0.54
N GLU A 84 20.52 -3.89 -0.68
CA GLU A 84 20.70 -5.20 -0.03
C GLU A 84 20.45 -5.10 1.49
N ARG A 85 20.91 -4.02 2.10
CA ARG A 85 20.69 -3.72 3.51
C ARG A 85 19.19 -3.62 3.86
N ASP A 86 18.40 -2.94 3.03
CA ASP A 86 16.97 -2.74 3.31
C ASP A 86 16.17 -4.01 3.01
N MET A 87 16.56 -4.78 2.01
CA MET A 87 15.99 -6.10 1.74
C MET A 87 16.10 -7.07 2.91
N GLU A 88 17.22 -7.05 3.68
CA GLU A 88 17.37 -7.89 4.88
C GLU A 88 16.34 -7.60 5.98
N GLY A 89 15.84 -6.36 6.04
CA GLY A 89 14.83 -5.94 7.03
C GLY A 89 13.39 -6.10 6.58
N LEU A 90 13.18 -6.45 5.32
CA LEU A 90 11.87 -6.51 4.69
C LEU A 90 11.30 -7.93 4.74
N LYS A 91 10.03 -8.02 5.13
CA LYS A 91 9.22 -9.22 5.00
C LYS A 91 8.06 -8.94 4.06
N VAL A 92 7.84 -9.84 3.11
CA VAL A 92 6.73 -9.80 2.16
C VAL A 92 6.09 -11.17 2.12
N TYR A 93 4.80 -11.26 2.46
CA TYR A 93 4.05 -12.51 2.45
C TYR A 93 2.56 -12.24 2.26
N VAL A 94 1.80 -13.25 1.84
CA VAL A 94 0.34 -13.19 1.76
C VAL A 94 -0.27 -14.14 2.77
N GLU A 95 -1.21 -13.64 3.56
CA GLU A 95 -2.04 -14.40 4.48
C GLU A 95 -3.50 -13.95 4.33
N ASP A 96 -4.44 -14.87 4.21
CA ASP A 96 -5.87 -14.59 4.05
C ASP A 96 -6.19 -13.54 2.95
N ARG A 97 -5.56 -13.68 1.77
CA ARG A 97 -5.65 -12.74 0.64
C ARG A 97 -5.14 -11.32 0.95
N THR A 98 -4.42 -11.14 2.03
CA THR A 98 -3.79 -9.87 2.41
C THR A 98 -2.30 -9.94 2.18
N LEU A 99 -1.77 -9.05 1.34
CA LEU A 99 -0.35 -8.84 1.17
C LEU A 99 0.19 -8.02 2.35
N HIS A 100 1.07 -8.61 3.12
CA HIS A 100 1.77 -7.96 4.23
C HIS A 100 3.18 -7.56 3.79
N MET A 101 3.50 -6.30 3.98
CA MET A 101 4.83 -5.75 3.80
C MET A 101 5.28 -5.12 5.11
N GLU A 102 6.27 -5.73 5.75
CA GLU A 102 6.77 -5.29 7.06
C GLU A 102 8.25 -4.95 6.96
N PHE A 103 8.62 -3.75 7.39
CA PHE A 103 10.01 -3.33 7.48
C PHE A 103 10.41 -3.12 8.93
N THR A 104 11.32 -3.97 9.44
CA THR A 104 11.64 -4.06 10.87
C THR A 104 13.06 -3.65 11.24
N LYS A 105 13.79 -2.97 10.37
CA LYS A 105 15.19 -2.61 10.67
C LYS A 105 15.30 -1.50 11.73
N LYS A 106 15.71 -1.88 12.94
CA LYS A 106 15.76 -1.02 14.14
C LYS A 106 16.90 0.00 14.18
N ASN A 107 17.89 -0.04 13.27
CA ASN A 107 19.13 0.76 13.35
C ASN A 107 19.41 1.54 12.06
N LEU A 108 18.47 2.33 11.61
CA LEU A 108 18.71 3.32 10.55
C LEU A 108 19.33 4.60 11.16
N LEU A 109 20.53 4.52 11.74
CA LEU A 109 21.26 5.70 12.24
C LEU A 109 21.43 6.73 11.11
N GLY A 110 20.41 7.58 10.92
CA GLY A 110 20.45 8.71 10.00
C GLY A 110 20.34 8.39 8.50
N LYS A 111 20.11 7.15 8.11
CA LYS A 111 19.86 6.78 6.70
C LYS A 111 18.36 6.54 6.48
N LYS A 112 17.78 7.24 5.52
CA LYS A 112 16.41 6.99 5.04
C LYS A 112 16.42 5.63 4.32
N SER A 113 15.42 4.78 4.57
CA SER A 113 15.15 3.62 3.73
C SER A 113 14.54 4.09 2.41
N ASP A 114 14.86 3.38 1.34
CA ASP A 114 14.43 3.69 -0.02
C ASP A 114 13.99 2.36 -0.64
N ILE A 115 12.70 2.05 -0.45
CA ILE A 115 12.10 0.76 -0.81
C ILE A 115 10.96 1.03 -1.78
N ASP A 116 11.21 0.77 -3.07
CA ASP A 116 10.20 0.86 -4.11
C ASP A 116 9.47 -0.48 -4.24
N VAL A 117 8.17 -0.44 -4.20
CA VAL A 117 7.30 -1.60 -4.37
C VAL A 117 6.45 -1.42 -5.62
N TYR A 118 6.52 -2.38 -6.51
CA TYR A 118 5.65 -2.47 -7.68
C TYR A 118 4.73 -3.65 -7.48
N MET A 119 3.44 -3.40 -7.38
CA MET A 119 2.48 -4.46 -7.15
C MET A 119 1.28 -4.39 -8.09
N ARG A 120 0.68 -5.55 -8.34
CA ARG A 120 -0.50 -5.70 -9.17
C ARG A 120 -1.46 -6.67 -8.51
N SER A 121 -2.75 -6.40 -8.65
CA SER A 121 -3.81 -7.36 -8.34
C SER A 121 -5.03 -7.07 -9.22
N ASP A 122 -5.90 -8.05 -9.44
CA ASP A 122 -7.10 -7.86 -10.25
C ASP A 122 -8.08 -6.88 -9.60
N THR A 123 -8.15 -6.90 -8.27
CA THR A 123 -8.93 -5.98 -7.44
C THR A 123 -8.13 -5.61 -6.19
N LEU A 124 -8.36 -4.41 -5.66
CA LEU A 124 -7.84 -4.01 -4.36
C LEU A 124 -9.00 -3.50 -3.49
N ASN A 125 -9.32 -4.25 -2.44
CA ASN A 125 -10.45 -3.98 -1.55
C ASN A 125 -10.04 -3.23 -0.29
N SER A 126 -8.75 -3.32 0.09
CA SER A 126 -8.23 -2.64 1.27
C SER A 126 -6.76 -2.25 1.11
N LEU A 127 -6.43 -1.04 1.56
CA LEU A 127 -5.06 -0.56 1.73
C LEU A 127 -4.92 0.02 3.13
N GLU A 128 -4.05 -0.57 3.93
CA GLU A 128 -3.69 -0.08 5.26
C GLU A 128 -2.22 0.31 5.32
N ILE A 129 -1.94 1.54 5.72
CA ILE A 129 -0.60 2.11 5.85
C ILE A 129 -0.34 2.39 7.33
N ASN A 130 0.63 1.66 7.90
CA ASN A 130 1.10 1.82 9.27
C ASN A 130 2.55 2.32 9.23
N GLY A 131 2.74 3.63 9.10
CA GLY A 131 4.07 4.24 8.99
C GLY A 131 4.10 5.42 8.03
N ALA A 132 5.02 5.38 7.05
CA ALA A 132 5.11 6.38 6.01
C ALA A 132 5.04 5.70 4.63
N ALA A 133 4.22 6.22 3.72
CA ALA A 133 4.18 5.68 2.37
C ALA A 133 3.78 6.75 1.35
N GLU A 134 4.36 6.62 0.16
CA GLU A 134 3.82 7.17 -1.07
C GLU A 134 3.10 6.05 -1.81
N PHE A 135 1.85 6.29 -2.23
CA PHE A 135 1.04 5.30 -2.95
C PHE A 135 0.48 5.90 -4.23
N ASP A 136 0.92 5.36 -5.34
CA ASP A 136 0.50 5.78 -6.67
C ASP A 136 -0.24 4.67 -7.41
N SER A 137 -1.42 5.02 -7.95
CA SER A 137 -2.21 4.16 -8.84
C SER A 137 -2.53 4.87 -10.13
N HIS A 138 -1.66 4.73 -11.12
CA HIS A 138 -1.78 5.41 -12.42
C HIS A 138 -2.69 4.70 -13.43
N GLY A 139 -3.08 3.48 -13.20
CA GLY A 139 -3.95 2.69 -14.09
C GLY A 139 -5.39 2.60 -13.62
N GLY A 140 -5.71 3.32 -12.54
CA GLY A 140 -6.99 3.19 -11.85
C GLY A 140 -7.05 1.96 -10.94
N LEU A 141 -7.89 2.06 -9.93
CA LEU A 141 -8.11 1.05 -8.90
C LEU A 141 -9.55 0.57 -8.97
N LYS A 142 -9.71 -0.74 -9.10
CA LYS A 142 -11.01 -1.40 -8.96
C LYS A 142 -11.06 -2.15 -7.66
N ALA A 143 -12.05 -1.86 -6.85
CA ALA A 143 -12.42 -2.71 -5.74
C ALA A 143 -13.64 -3.56 -6.14
N GLY A 144 -13.88 -4.63 -5.41
CA GLY A 144 -15.10 -5.38 -5.57
C GLY A 144 -16.31 -4.57 -5.11
N LYS A 145 -16.88 -4.94 -3.99
CA LYS A 145 -18.00 -4.18 -3.41
C LYS A 145 -17.56 -2.97 -2.60
N GLN A 146 -16.43 -3.08 -1.90
CA GLN A 146 -15.97 -2.08 -0.94
C GLN A 146 -14.47 -1.82 -1.10
N PHE A 147 -14.08 -0.55 -1.02
CA PHE A 147 -12.70 -0.12 -0.85
C PHE A 147 -12.50 0.55 0.50
N ASN A 148 -11.52 0.09 1.26
CA ASN A 148 -11.11 0.68 2.53
C ASN A 148 -9.68 1.21 2.44
N LEU A 149 -9.50 2.49 2.68
CA LEU A 149 -8.19 3.11 2.87
C LEU A 149 -8.04 3.50 4.34
N THR A 150 -6.99 3.01 4.99
CA THR A 150 -6.67 3.38 6.37
C THR A 150 -5.22 3.86 6.44
N VAL A 151 -5.02 5.07 6.92
CA VAL A 151 -3.70 5.67 7.12
C VAL A 151 -3.46 5.90 8.60
N ASN A 152 -2.49 5.19 9.17
CA ASN A 152 -2.02 5.35 10.55
C ASN A 152 -0.56 5.84 10.52
N GLY A 153 -0.34 7.11 10.14
CA GLY A 153 1.02 7.65 10.01
C GLY A 153 1.07 8.88 9.12
N ALA A 154 2.02 8.88 8.17
CA ALA A 154 2.16 9.94 7.18
C ALA A 154 2.15 9.34 5.77
N SER A 155 1.37 9.89 4.84
CA SER A 155 1.30 9.36 3.49
C SER A 155 0.92 10.39 2.45
N ASP A 156 1.47 10.18 1.25
CA ASP A 156 1.06 10.84 0.02
C ASP A 156 0.37 9.80 -0.87
N ILE A 157 -0.86 10.09 -1.32
CA ILE A 157 -1.69 9.11 -2.04
C ILE A 157 -2.21 9.74 -3.33
N GLU A 158 -1.90 9.14 -4.47
CA GLU A 158 -2.44 9.52 -5.76
C GLU A 158 -3.16 8.34 -6.42
N ILE A 159 -4.47 8.52 -6.70
CA ILE A 159 -5.31 7.52 -7.38
C ILE A 159 -6.02 8.20 -8.55
N ASP A 160 -5.69 7.78 -9.78
CA ASP A 160 -6.26 8.36 -10.99
C ASP A 160 -7.75 8.06 -11.17
N SER A 161 -8.18 6.88 -10.81
CA SER A 161 -9.60 6.51 -10.76
C SER A 161 -9.87 5.44 -9.72
N LEU A 162 -11.03 5.52 -9.06
CA LEU A 162 -11.45 4.59 -8.03
C LEU A 162 -12.90 4.19 -8.23
N GLU A 163 -13.12 2.90 -8.51
CA GLU A 163 -14.43 2.31 -8.73
C GLU A 163 -14.77 1.30 -7.63
N ALA A 164 -15.84 1.57 -6.86
CA ALA A 164 -16.39 0.69 -5.84
C ALA A 164 -17.85 1.07 -5.53
N GLU A 165 -18.64 0.15 -4.98
CA GLU A 165 -19.99 0.51 -4.47
C GLU A 165 -19.86 1.36 -3.20
N PHE A 166 -18.97 0.96 -2.26
CA PHE A 166 -18.70 1.65 -1.00
C PHE A 166 -17.23 2.02 -0.89
N ILE A 167 -16.94 3.29 -0.63
CA ILE A 167 -15.58 3.77 -0.36
C ILE A 167 -15.52 4.31 1.07
N ARG A 168 -14.56 3.83 1.85
CA ARG A 168 -14.26 4.35 3.18
C ARG A 168 -12.78 4.77 3.27
N ILE A 169 -12.55 6.00 3.73
CA ILE A 169 -11.23 6.56 3.93
C ILE A 169 -11.11 7.01 5.38
N ASN A 170 -10.17 6.43 6.11
CA ASN A 170 -9.88 6.77 7.50
C ASN A 170 -8.42 7.24 7.63
N THR A 171 -8.21 8.46 8.08
CA THR A 171 -6.87 9.01 8.31
C THR A 171 -6.68 9.30 9.80
N ASN A 172 -5.70 8.63 10.41
CA ASN A 172 -5.30 8.82 11.80
C ASN A 172 -3.83 9.29 11.83
N GLY A 173 -3.55 10.48 11.29
CA GLY A 173 -2.19 10.99 11.16
C GLY A 173 -2.13 12.20 10.25
N ALA A 174 -1.13 12.22 9.36
CA ALA A 174 -1.01 13.23 8.32
C ALA A 174 -1.12 12.56 6.94
N ALA A 175 -1.98 13.10 6.07
CA ALA A 175 -2.12 12.55 4.72
C ALA A 175 -2.41 13.64 3.70
N ASP A 176 -1.67 13.60 2.62
CA ASP A 176 -2.01 14.31 1.39
C ASP A 176 -2.57 13.30 0.41
N ALA A 177 -3.81 13.50 -0.06
CA ALA A 177 -4.44 12.57 -0.96
C ALA A 177 -5.11 13.27 -2.16
N LYS A 178 -4.87 12.73 -3.34
CA LYS A 178 -5.56 13.12 -4.57
C LYS A 178 -6.22 11.88 -5.17
N ILE A 179 -7.55 11.86 -5.12
CA ILE A 179 -8.33 10.76 -5.68
C ILE A 179 -9.21 11.33 -6.78
N ALA A 180 -8.84 11.07 -8.02
CA ALA A 180 -9.58 11.45 -9.20
C ALA A 180 -10.49 10.31 -9.66
N GLY A 181 -11.46 10.61 -10.50
CA GLY A 181 -12.30 9.60 -11.17
C GLY A 181 -13.06 8.68 -10.21
N ILE A 182 -13.51 9.18 -9.06
CA ILE A 182 -14.34 8.42 -8.12
C ILE A 182 -15.67 8.07 -8.79
N ASN A 183 -16.04 6.79 -8.70
CA ASN A 183 -17.36 6.29 -9.10
C ASN A 183 -17.89 5.34 -8.02
N ALA A 184 -18.78 5.84 -7.15
CA ALA A 184 -19.27 5.08 -6.00
C ALA A 184 -20.73 5.42 -5.67
N SER A 185 -21.41 4.50 -5.02
CA SER A 185 -22.72 4.79 -4.39
C SER A 185 -22.52 5.58 -3.10
N GLU A 186 -21.56 5.19 -2.28
CA GLU A 186 -21.32 5.81 -0.98
C GLU A 186 -19.83 6.09 -0.76
N LEU A 187 -19.54 7.32 -0.34
CA LEU A 187 -18.19 7.77 0.05
C LEU A 187 -18.21 8.27 1.49
N ASN A 188 -17.50 7.59 2.37
CA ASN A 188 -17.32 7.99 3.77
C ASN A 188 -15.87 8.34 4.04
N ILE A 189 -15.62 9.55 4.56
CA ILE A 189 -14.28 10.03 4.90
C ILE A 189 -14.27 10.46 6.37
N GLN A 190 -13.33 9.91 7.12
CA GLN A 190 -13.06 10.30 8.50
C GLN A 190 -11.59 10.70 8.65
N VAL A 191 -11.35 11.94 9.05
CA VAL A 191 -10.02 12.48 9.33
C VAL A 191 -9.88 12.75 10.83
N ASN A 192 -8.93 12.04 11.45
CA ASN A 192 -8.54 12.25 12.85
C ASN A 192 -7.05 12.66 12.87
N GLY A 193 -6.76 13.89 12.45
CA GLY A 193 -5.37 14.36 12.33
C GLY A 193 -5.27 15.59 11.45
N ALA A 194 -4.27 15.61 10.57
CA ALA A 194 -4.09 16.63 9.55
C ALA A 194 -4.14 15.99 8.17
N ALA A 195 -4.99 16.49 7.27
CA ALA A 195 -5.07 15.92 5.92
C ALA A 195 -5.50 16.98 4.91
N ASP A 196 -4.83 16.97 3.75
CA ASP A 196 -5.22 17.72 2.58
C ASP A 196 -5.70 16.75 1.51
N ILE A 197 -7.02 16.68 1.27
CA ILE A 197 -7.62 15.69 0.39
C ILE A 197 -8.32 16.38 -0.77
N ARG A 198 -7.99 16.01 -2.00
CA ARG A 198 -8.67 16.49 -3.21
C ARG A 198 -9.43 15.35 -3.86
N LEU A 199 -10.73 15.57 -4.09
CA LEU A 199 -11.64 14.54 -4.59
C LEU A 199 -12.30 15.01 -5.88
N ALA A 200 -12.32 14.12 -6.86
CA ALA A 200 -13.05 14.36 -8.12
C ALA A 200 -13.81 13.10 -8.56
N GLY A 201 -14.98 13.26 -9.12
CA GLY A 201 -15.79 12.14 -9.62
C GLY A 201 -17.26 12.24 -9.27
N LYS A 202 -17.92 11.10 -9.08
CA LYS A 202 -19.36 11.00 -8.83
C LYS A 202 -19.68 10.02 -7.71
N THR A 203 -20.62 10.42 -6.85
CA THR A 203 -21.17 9.58 -5.78
C THR A 203 -22.68 9.81 -5.66
N VAL A 204 -23.42 8.85 -5.12
CA VAL A 204 -24.80 9.08 -4.70
C VAL A 204 -24.81 9.75 -3.34
N SER A 205 -24.03 9.26 -2.39
CA SER A 205 -23.94 9.85 -1.05
C SER A 205 -22.48 10.08 -0.64
N THR A 206 -22.22 11.24 -0.05
CA THR A 206 -20.90 11.58 0.51
C THR A 206 -21.05 12.09 1.94
N GLN A 207 -20.32 11.45 2.85
CA GLN A 207 -20.22 11.89 4.24
C GLN A 207 -18.76 12.15 4.59
N ILE A 208 -18.48 13.32 5.14
CA ILE A 208 -17.13 13.74 5.53
C ILE A 208 -17.18 14.19 6.99
N GLU A 209 -16.31 13.61 7.82
CA GLU A 209 -16.08 14.00 9.19
C GLU A 209 -14.61 14.33 9.43
N ILE A 210 -14.34 15.55 9.89
CA ILE A 210 -12.99 16.03 10.19
C ILE A 210 -12.90 16.34 11.67
N ASN A 211 -12.10 15.55 12.40
CA ASN A 211 -11.77 15.74 13.81
C ASN A 211 -10.28 16.11 13.90
N GLY A 212 -9.94 17.33 13.49
CA GLY A 212 -8.54 17.77 13.43
C GLY A 212 -8.36 19.03 12.60
N ALA A 213 -7.16 19.16 12.03
CA ALA A 213 -6.83 20.17 11.05
C ALA A 213 -6.71 19.53 9.66
N GLY A 214 -7.44 20.01 8.70
CA GLY A 214 -7.37 19.48 7.35
C GLY A 214 -8.28 20.24 6.42
N ASP A 215 -7.96 20.20 5.14
CA ASP A 215 -8.81 20.69 4.07
C ASP A 215 -9.21 19.55 3.16
N ILE A 216 -10.51 19.48 2.85
CA ILE A 216 -11.02 18.50 1.88
C ILE A 216 -11.70 19.28 0.78
N ASP A 217 -11.04 19.33 -0.38
CA ASP A 217 -11.55 19.92 -1.60
C ASP A 217 -12.45 18.93 -2.35
N THR A 218 -13.72 19.26 -2.40
CA THR A 218 -14.76 18.50 -3.10
C THR A 218 -15.35 19.27 -4.29
N SER A 219 -14.68 20.33 -4.74
CA SER A 219 -15.18 21.20 -5.82
C SER A 219 -15.42 20.48 -7.15
N HIS A 220 -14.72 19.36 -7.36
CA HIS A 220 -14.84 18.50 -8.53
C HIS A 220 -15.58 17.17 -8.27
N LEU A 221 -16.18 17.02 -7.09
CA LEU A 221 -16.98 15.85 -6.71
C LEU A 221 -18.48 16.16 -6.87
N GLN A 222 -19.17 15.39 -7.68
CA GLN A 222 -20.62 15.46 -7.81
C GLN A 222 -21.25 14.43 -6.86
N SER A 223 -22.10 14.87 -5.93
CA SER A 223 -22.82 14.01 -5.00
C SER A 223 -24.28 14.41 -4.91
N GLU A 224 -25.19 13.45 -4.99
CA GLU A 224 -26.64 13.73 -4.85
C GLU A 224 -27.00 14.07 -3.40
N SER A 225 -26.34 13.45 -2.42
CA SER A 225 -26.46 13.74 -1.01
C SER A 225 -25.09 14.03 -0.41
N PHE A 226 -24.91 15.20 0.18
CA PHE A 226 -23.62 15.63 0.71
C PHE A 226 -23.75 16.12 2.15
N SER A 227 -22.87 15.62 3.04
CA SER A 227 -22.76 16.06 4.42
C SER A 227 -21.29 16.23 4.81
N LYS A 228 -20.93 17.41 5.29
CA LYS A 228 -19.57 17.68 5.82
C LYS A 228 -19.69 18.19 7.25
N ARG A 229 -18.95 17.59 8.15
CA ARG A 229 -18.86 17.99 9.56
C ARG A 229 -17.40 18.20 9.93
N VAL A 230 -17.10 19.34 10.55
CA VAL A 230 -15.76 19.70 11.00
C VAL A 230 -15.79 19.95 12.49
N ASN A 231 -14.97 19.22 13.27
CA ASN A 231 -14.92 19.29 14.72
C ASN A 231 -16.32 19.29 15.36
N GLY A 232 -17.17 18.37 14.90
CA GLY A 232 -18.55 18.21 15.35
C GLY A 232 -19.55 19.23 14.80
N ARG A 233 -19.14 20.23 13.99
CA ARG A 233 -20.02 21.23 13.38
C ARG A 233 -20.33 20.88 11.92
N VAL A 234 -21.60 20.98 11.53
CA VAL A 234 -21.99 20.82 10.12
C VAL A 234 -21.54 22.07 9.35
N VAL A 235 -20.81 21.86 8.28
CA VAL A 235 -20.36 22.92 7.35
C VAL A 235 -21.13 22.75 6.04
N ARG A 236 -21.69 23.85 5.56
CA ARG A 236 -22.46 23.92 4.30
C ARG A 236 -21.60 24.49 3.19
#